data_0a15d89787eeb3f50d225022be82eb93
#
_entry.id   0a15d89787eeb3f50d225022be82eb93
#
_cell.length_a   1.000
_cell.length_b   1.000
_cell.length_c   1.000
_cell.angle_alpha   90.00
_cell.angle_beta   90.00
_cell.angle_gamma   90.00
#
_symmetry.space_group_name_H-M   'P 1'
#
loop_
_entity.id
_entity.type
_entity.pdbx_description
1 polymer ?
#
loop_
_entity_poly.entity_id
_entity_poly.type
_entity_poly.pdbx_seq_one_letter_code
_entity_poly.pdbx_strand_id
1 'polypeptide(L)' 'MNVYREKGYESRKHFLQCLAEDYDLDYKDVVILATTLGESEDFDGLITSLEDYCEGWY' A
#
# COMPACT_ATOMS: atom_id res chain seq x y z
N MET A 1 2.79 -11.09 16.27
CA MET A 1 3.78 -11.14 15.19
C MET A 1 3.48 -10.06 14.18
N ASN A 2 4.48 -9.34 13.74
CA ASN A 2 4.28 -8.20 12.82
C ASN A 2 4.70 -8.58 11.40
N VAL A 3 3.73 -8.80 10.53
CA VAL A 3 3.99 -9.20 9.15
C VAL A 3 4.79 -8.15 8.37
N TYR A 4 4.65 -6.88 8.75
CA TYR A 4 5.39 -5.81 8.08
C TYR A 4 6.89 -5.92 8.33
N ARG A 5 7.27 -6.27 9.54
CA ARG A 5 8.68 -6.48 9.87
C ARG A 5 9.25 -7.69 9.16
N GLU A 6 8.46 -8.74 9.00
CA GLU A 6 8.89 -9.92 8.25
C GLU A 6 9.21 -9.58 6.80
N LYS A 7 8.54 -8.58 6.26
CA LYS A 7 8.75 -8.14 4.87
C LYS A 7 9.73 -6.97 4.74
N GLY A 8 10.35 -6.57 5.84
CA GLY A 8 11.39 -5.55 5.82
C GLY A 8 10.91 -4.14 6.16
N TYR A 9 9.70 -3.98 6.66
CA TYR A 9 9.16 -2.68 7.04
C TYR A 9 9.09 -2.56 8.56
N GLU A 10 9.24 -1.36 9.07
CA GLU A 10 9.19 -1.12 10.51
C GLU A 10 7.76 -1.17 11.04
N SER A 11 6.78 -0.75 10.23
CA SER A 11 5.39 -0.71 10.61
C SER A 11 4.51 -0.62 9.37
N ARG A 12 3.19 -0.68 9.56
CA ARG A 12 2.25 -0.49 8.46
C ARG A 12 2.42 0.89 7.83
N LYS A 13 2.63 1.91 8.66
CA LYS A 13 2.84 3.27 8.15
C LYS A 13 4.05 3.32 7.22
N HIS A 14 5.15 2.70 7.63
CA HIS A 14 6.36 2.64 6.80
C HIS A 14 6.09 1.90 5.49
N PHE A 15 5.38 0.79 5.57
CA PHE A 15 4.98 0.02 4.38
C PHE A 15 4.18 0.90 3.41
N LEU A 16 3.18 1.62 3.91
CA LEU A 16 2.35 2.48 3.07
C LEU A 16 3.13 3.63 2.46
N GLN A 17 4.08 4.19 3.21
CA GLN A 17 4.97 5.24 2.69
C GLN A 17 5.83 4.72 1.54
N CYS A 18 6.36 3.50 1.69
CA CYS A 18 7.16 2.89 0.64
C CYS A 18 6.32 2.63 -0.61
N LEU A 19 5.08 2.18 -0.45
CA LEU A 19 4.18 1.99 -1.58
C LEU A 19 3.91 3.31 -2.32
N ALA A 20 3.69 4.38 -1.57
CA ALA A 20 3.46 5.69 -2.18
C ALA A 20 4.66 6.11 -3.03
N GLU A 21 5.85 5.88 -2.54
CA GLU A 21 7.07 6.20 -3.29
C GLU A 21 7.23 5.31 -4.51
N ASP A 22 7.00 4.00 -4.35
CA ASP A 22 7.16 3.04 -5.43
C ASP A 22 6.20 3.30 -6.60
N TYR A 23 4.98 3.69 -6.28
CA TYR A 23 3.95 3.96 -7.30
C TYR A 23 3.83 5.43 -7.65
N ASP A 24 4.68 6.28 -7.08
CA ASP A 24 4.68 7.73 -7.32
C ASP A 24 3.31 8.35 -7.03
N LEU A 25 2.75 7.98 -5.90
CA LEU A 25 1.45 8.45 -5.44
C LEU A 25 1.59 9.23 -4.14
N ASP A 26 0.59 10.04 -3.82
CA ASP A 26 0.53 10.71 -2.53
C ASP A 26 0.27 9.67 -1.44
N TYR A 27 0.96 9.85 -0.31
CA TYR A 27 0.77 8.98 0.84
C TYR A 27 -0.71 8.92 1.27
N LYS A 28 -1.40 10.06 1.21
CA LYS A 28 -2.82 10.13 1.56
C LYS A 28 -3.68 9.18 0.74
N ASP A 29 -3.41 9.11 -0.56
CA ASP A 29 -4.16 8.24 -1.46
C ASP A 29 -3.96 6.77 -1.10
N VAL A 30 -2.72 6.41 -0.80
CA VAL A 30 -2.39 5.04 -0.40
C VAL A 30 -3.09 4.70 0.93
N VAL A 31 -3.08 5.63 1.88
CA VAL A 31 -3.73 5.43 3.17
C VAL A 31 -5.25 5.24 3.01
N ILE A 32 -5.87 6.03 2.16
CA ILE A 32 -7.31 5.92 1.92
C ILE A 32 -7.65 4.54 1.35
N LEU A 33 -6.91 4.09 0.36
CA LEU A 33 -7.11 2.77 -0.23
C LEU A 33 -6.87 1.66 0.80
N ALA A 34 -5.79 1.76 1.56
CA ALA A 34 -5.46 0.76 2.57
C ALA A 34 -6.52 0.69 3.66
N THR A 35 -7.06 1.84 4.08
CA THR A 35 -8.10 1.89 5.10
C THR A 35 -9.42 1.31 4.57
N THR A 36 -9.73 1.60 3.32
CA THR A 36 -10.95 1.10 2.68
C THR A 36 -10.93 -0.43 2.54
N LEU A 37 -9.78 -0.98 2.14
CA LEU A 37 -9.63 -2.42 1.92
C LEU A 37 -9.37 -3.21 3.21
N GLY A 38 -8.70 -2.57 4.18
CA GLY A 38 -8.36 -3.21 5.45
C GLY A 38 -6.98 -3.85 5.42
N GLU A 39 -6.45 -4.12 6.62
CA GLU A 39 -5.10 -4.67 6.76
C GLU A 39 -4.90 -6.01 6.08
N SER A 40 -5.93 -6.84 6.04
CA SER A 40 -5.85 -8.17 5.45
C SER A 40 -5.55 -8.13 3.95
N GLU A 41 -5.79 -7.00 3.32
CA GLU A 41 -5.57 -6.83 1.88
C GLU A 41 -4.27 -6.08 1.56
N ASP A 42 -3.48 -5.73 2.56
CA ASP A 42 -2.28 -4.91 2.35
C ASP A 42 -1.28 -5.54 1.38
N PHE A 43 -1.14 -6.85 1.39
CA PHE A 43 -0.18 -7.55 0.53
C PHE A 43 -0.85 -8.27 -0.63
N ASP A 44 -2.12 -7.99 -0.88
CA ASP A 44 -2.87 -8.63 -1.96
C ASP A 44 -3.74 -7.59 -2.66
N GLY A 45 -4.95 -7.33 -2.15
CA GLY A 45 -5.88 -6.40 -2.78
C GLY A 45 -5.37 -4.99 -2.91
N LEU A 46 -4.64 -4.50 -1.90
CA LEU A 46 -4.07 -3.16 -1.95
C LEU A 46 -3.05 -3.03 -3.08
N ILE A 47 -2.15 -3.99 -3.19
CA ILE A 47 -1.13 -3.96 -4.25
C ILE A 47 -1.79 -3.99 -5.63
N THR A 48 -2.76 -4.88 -5.81
CA THR A 48 -3.51 -4.97 -7.06
C THR A 48 -4.22 -3.65 -7.39
N SER A 49 -4.85 -3.03 -6.38
CA SER A 49 -5.54 -1.75 -6.57
C SER A 49 -4.58 -0.64 -6.97
N LEU A 50 -3.39 -0.61 -6.36
CA LEU A 50 -2.39 0.39 -6.70
C LEU A 50 -1.87 0.20 -8.12
N GLU A 51 -1.67 -1.04 -8.53
CA GLU A 51 -1.25 -1.33 -9.90
C GLU A 51 -2.31 -0.88 -10.91
N ASP A 52 -3.57 -1.18 -10.63
CA ASP A 52 -4.68 -0.76 -11.47
C ASP A 52 -4.80 0.77 -11.50
N TYR A 53 -4.62 1.41 -10.35
CA TYR A 53 -4.68 2.86 -10.26
C TYR A 53 -3.63 3.51 -11.16
N CYS A 54 -2.40 3.00 -11.12
CA CYS A 54 -1.32 3.53 -11.94
C CYS A 54 -1.50 3.25 -13.43
N GLU A 55 -2.01 2.06 -13.78
CA GLU A 55 -2.22 1.67 -15.17
C GLU A 55 -3.51 2.23 -15.75
N GLY A 56 -4.49 2.47 -14.90
CA GLY A 56 -5.82 2.91 -15.34
C GLY A 56 -5.90 4.32 -15.85
N TRP A 57 -4.80 5.05 -15.85
CA TRP A 57 -4.77 6.46 -16.24
C TRP A 57 -4.31 6.69 -17.68
N TYR A 58 -4.25 5.69 -18.46
CA TYR A 58 -3.89 5.81 -19.87
C TYR A 58 -5.10 6.01 -20.76
#